data_1bd68ed99137e78b3343f428f94309ff
#
_entry.id   1bd68ed99137e78b3343f428f94309ff
#
_cell.length_a   1.000
_cell.length_b   1.000
_cell.length_c   1.000
_cell.angle_alpha   90.00
_cell.angle_beta   90.00
_cell.angle_gamma   90.00
#
_symmetry.space_group_name_H-M   'P 1'
#
loop_
_entity.id
_entity.type
_entity.pdbx_description
1 polymer ?
#
loop_
_entity_poly.entity_id
_entity_poly.type
_entity_poly.pdbx_seq_one_letter_code
_entity_poly.pdbx_strand_id
1 'polypeptide(L)'
;MRPTAASRLALALSIGAVALSGCGTAGAKTGNRLPPASFVGSDDTAATEKYVIGALDQLNVFVWRNADLGGKVQVRPDGMITTPLIPDLQAAGKTPAQLADDIRLALTKYVDDPRVTVMVETFQGSFSQQIRVVGATEKPASLPYRANMTLLDAMIAVGGLSEYAAGDRARLIRHDKATGSQTEYDLKIARLLKKGDTKANVRLEPGDVIIIPESMF
;
A
#
# COMPACT_ATOMS: atom_id res chain seq x y z
N MET A 1 -11.11 70.15 36.23
CA MET A 1 -10.16 70.45 37.34
C MET A 1 -8.98 69.49 37.18
N ARG A 2 -7.80 70.02 36.86
CA ARG A 2 -6.48 69.41 37.04
C ARG A 2 -6.16 69.30 38.55
N PRO A 3 -5.11 68.64 39.10
CA PRO A 3 -3.80 68.42 38.52
C PRO A 3 -3.08 67.07 38.79
N THR A 4 -2.01 66.80 38.08
CA THR A 4 -0.56 66.76 38.38
C THR A 4 -0.02 65.44 38.93
N ALA A 5 0.85 64.81 38.23
CA ALA A 5 2.30 64.82 38.11
C ALA A 5 3.05 64.02 39.21
N ALA A 6 3.94 63.14 38.79
CA ALA A 6 5.35 63.00 39.13
C ALA A 6 5.85 61.59 38.83
N SER A 7 6.58 61.37 37.78
CA SER A 7 8.03 61.25 37.68
C SER A 7 8.73 60.53 38.86
N ARG A 8 9.24 59.32 38.63
CA ARG A 8 10.55 58.91 39.16
C ARG A 8 11.20 57.81 38.33
N LEU A 9 12.26 58.18 37.79
CA LEU A 9 13.36 57.51 37.18
C LEU A 9 13.93 56.44 38.14
N ALA A 10 14.14 55.21 37.71
CA ALA A 10 15.07 54.26 38.36
C ALA A 10 15.78 53.44 37.31
N LEU A 11 17.05 53.80 37.20
CA LEU A 11 18.15 53.16 36.47
C LEU A 11 18.48 51.85 37.18
N ALA A 12 18.52 50.71 36.46
CA ALA A 12 19.11 49.48 36.98
C ALA A 12 19.72 48.66 35.84
N LEU A 13 20.95 48.81 35.74
CA LEU A 13 22.08 47.86 35.57
C LEU A 13 21.81 46.58 34.75
N SER A 14 22.40 46.59 33.57
CA SER A 14 22.57 45.46 32.67
C SER A 14 23.61 44.47 33.24
N ILE A 15 23.20 43.24 33.47
CA ILE A 15 24.08 42.11 33.67
C ILE A 15 23.99 41.24 32.41
N GLY A 16 25.11 41.19 31.68
CA GLY A 16 25.27 40.36 30.48
C GLY A 16 25.26 38.88 30.85
N ALA A 17 24.34 38.13 30.25
CA ALA A 17 24.37 36.69 30.23
C ALA A 17 25.05 36.22 28.94
N VAL A 18 26.26 35.69 29.09
CA VAL A 18 26.98 35.00 28.05
C VAL A 18 26.21 33.73 27.68
N ALA A 19 25.61 33.73 26.50
CA ALA A 19 25.03 32.54 25.94
C ALA A 19 26.16 31.61 25.47
N LEU A 20 26.38 30.51 26.19
CA LEU A 20 27.16 29.39 25.69
C LEU A 20 26.40 28.81 24.49
N SER A 21 27.00 29.00 23.31
CA SER A 21 26.58 28.28 22.09
C SER A 21 26.81 26.79 22.29
N GLY A 22 25.76 26.08 22.65
CA GLY A 22 25.77 24.64 22.66
C GLY A 22 25.99 24.14 21.22
N CYS A 23 27.11 23.46 20.99
CA CYS A 23 27.34 22.65 19.81
C CYS A 23 26.18 21.69 19.64
N GLY A 24 25.29 21.98 18.68
CA GLY A 24 24.30 21.03 18.23
C GLY A 24 25.01 19.83 17.64
N THR A 25 25.05 18.74 18.37
CA THR A 25 25.37 17.44 17.80
C THR A 25 24.40 17.21 16.63
N ALA A 26 24.95 17.14 15.42
CA ALA A 26 24.23 16.73 14.24
C ALA A 26 23.58 15.38 14.55
N GLY A 27 22.29 15.41 14.87
CA GLY A 27 21.51 14.22 15.13
C GLY A 27 21.61 13.33 13.91
N ALA A 28 22.18 12.14 14.10
CA ALA A 28 22.09 11.08 13.13
C ALA A 28 20.62 11.01 12.69
N LYS A 29 20.37 11.11 11.37
CA LYS A 29 19.03 10.97 10.79
C LYS A 29 18.47 9.65 11.28
N THR A 30 17.64 9.68 12.30
CA THR A 30 16.89 8.51 12.75
C THR A 30 15.96 8.20 11.62
N GLY A 31 16.24 7.12 10.88
CA GLY A 31 15.42 6.70 9.75
C GLY A 31 13.96 6.59 10.19
N ASN A 32 13.06 6.98 9.32
CA ASN A 32 11.64 6.91 9.57
C ASN A 32 11.25 5.43 9.78
N ARG A 33 10.58 5.07 10.89
CA ARG A 33 10.20 3.70 11.20
C ARG A 33 8.69 3.57 11.27
N LEU A 34 8.18 2.52 10.64
CA LEU A 34 6.79 2.14 10.77
C LEU A 34 6.52 1.51 12.15
N PRO A 35 5.29 1.63 12.68
CA PRO A 35 4.89 0.94 13.90
C PRO A 35 4.90 -0.58 13.67
N PRO A 36 5.18 -1.39 14.72
CA PRO A 36 5.10 -2.83 14.63
C PRO A 36 3.70 -3.30 14.26
N ALA A 37 3.61 -4.34 13.41
CA ALA A 37 2.34 -4.99 13.12
C ALA A 37 1.84 -5.77 14.34
N SER A 38 0.55 -5.64 14.66
CA SER A 38 -0.10 -6.52 15.63
C SER A 38 -0.26 -7.90 15.04
N PHE A 39 0.21 -8.95 15.74
CA PHE A 39 -0.03 -10.34 15.34
C PHE A 39 -1.45 -10.82 15.70
N VAL A 40 -2.06 -10.19 16.66
CA VAL A 40 -3.47 -10.44 17.00
C VAL A 40 -4.27 -9.62 16.01
N GLY A 41 -5.09 -10.28 15.22
CA GLY A 41 -6.07 -9.60 14.39
C GLY A 41 -6.91 -8.71 15.30
N SER A 42 -6.52 -7.46 15.44
CA SER A 42 -7.44 -6.45 15.87
C SER A 42 -8.57 -6.53 14.86
N ASP A 43 -9.80 -6.68 15.34
CA ASP A 43 -11.02 -6.43 14.58
C ASP A 43 -11.09 -4.94 14.18
N ASP A 44 -9.97 -4.43 13.66
CA ASP A 44 -9.96 -3.21 12.91
C ASP A 44 -10.77 -3.53 11.65
N THR A 45 -12.03 -3.22 11.74
CA THR A 45 -12.91 -2.86 10.64
C THR A 45 -12.37 -1.62 9.92
N ALA A 46 -11.06 -1.58 9.68
CA ALA A 46 -10.51 -0.79 8.60
C ALA A 46 -11.23 -1.32 7.37
N ALA A 47 -12.14 -0.52 6.85
CA ALA A 47 -12.99 -0.84 5.73
C ALA A 47 -12.11 -1.56 4.70
N THR A 48 -12.28 -2.89 4.59
CA THR A 48 -11.51 -3.71 3.66
C THR A 48 -11.75 -3.06 2.31
N GLU A 49 -10.73 -2.39 1.77
CA GLU A 49 -10.87 -1.73 0.47
C GLU A 49 -11.44 -2.78 -0.48
N LYS A 50 -12.62 -2.48 -1.04
CA LYS A 50 -13.29 -3.41 -1.94
C LYS A 50 -12.34 -3.69 -3.09
N TYR A 51 -12.20 -4.96 -3.41
CA TYR A 51 -11.39 -5.37 -4.55
C TYR A 51 -11.81 -4.61 -5.81
N VAL A 52 -10.83 -4.07 -6.51
CA VAL A 52 -10.98 -3.35 -7.76
C VAL A 52 -10.30 -4.16 -8.86
N ILE A 53 -11.05 -4.48 -9.89
CA ILE A 53 -10.61 -5.25 -11.05
C ILE A 53 -9.44 -4.54 -11.72
N GLY A 54 -8.37 -5.28 -11.98
CA GLY A 54 -7.17 -4.83 -12.68
C GLY A 54 -7.07 -5.37 -14.11
N ALA A 55 -6.15 -4.83 -14.88
CA ALA A 55 -5.77 -5.42 -16.16
C ALA A 55 -5.19 -6.82 -15.96
N LEU A 56 -5.42 -7.73 -16.91
CA LEU A 56 -4.99 -9.13 -16.91
C LEU A 56 -5.69 -10.04 -15.89
N ASP A 57 -6.62 -9.53 -15.07
CA ASP A 57 -7.46 -10.37 -14.22
C ASP A 57 -8.30 -11.32 -15.06
N GLN A 58 -8.49 -12.53 -14.55
CA GLN A 58 -9.44 -13.50 -15.12
C GLN A 58 -10.76 -13.43 -14.36
N LEU A 59 -11.81 -13.13 -15.11
CA LEU A 59 -13.15 -13.03 -14.59
C LEU A 59 -14.00 -14.18 -15.16
N ASN A 60 -14.96 -14.63 -14.39
CA ASN A 60 -16.00 -15.51 -14.86
C ASN A 60 -17.35 -14.77 -14.74
N VAL A 61 -17.92 -14.47 -15.88
CA VAL A 61 -19.21 -13.80 -15.98
C VAL A 61 -20.28 -14.87 -16.06
N PHE A 62 -21.16 -14.91 -15.11
CA PHE A 62 -22.28 -15.84 -15.07
C PHE A 62 -23.60 -15.10 -15.32
N VAL A 63 -24.33 -15.54 -16.37
CA VAL A 63 -25.66 -15.00 -16.71
C VAL A 63 -26.71 -16.08 -16.45
N TRP A 64 -27.60 -15.84 -15.50
CA TRP A 64 -28.62 -16.78 -15.12
C TRP A 64 -29.56 -17.09 -16.31
N ARG A 65 -29.83 -18.36 -16.56
CA ARG A 65 -30.64 -18.88 -17.67
C ARG A 65 -30.11 -18.63 -19.09
N ASN A 66 -28.97 -17.98 -19.25
CA ASN A 66 -28.34 -17.67 -20.54
C ASN A 66 -26.83 -17.94 -20.46
N ALA A 67 -26.44 -19.19 -20.29
CA ALA A 67 -25.03 -19.57 -20.13
C ALA A 67 -24.17 -19.15 -21.33
N ASP A 68 -24.75 -19.08 -22.52
CA ASP A 68 -24.05 -18.69 -23.75
C ASP A 68 -23.66 -17.21 -23.79
N LEU A 69 -24.25 -16.37 -22.92
CA LEU A 69 -23.93 -14.94 -22.79
C LEU A 69 -22.87 -14.67 -21.71
N GLY A 70 -22.45 -15.69 -21.00
CA GLY A 70 -21.42 -15.63 -19.98
C GLY A 70 -20.16 -16.38 -20.38
N GLY A 71 -19.29 -16.57 -19.41
CA GLY A 71 -18.07 -17.37 -19.56
C GLY A 71 -16.84 -16.73 -18.95
N LYS A 72 -15.70 -17.38 -19.15
CA LYS A 72 -14.39 -16.87 -18.70
C LYS A 72 -13.91 -15.81 -19.64
N VAL A 73 -13.59 -14.64 -19.09
CA VAL A 73 -13.07 -13.50 -19.83
C VAL A 73 -11.84 -12.95 -19.12
N GLN A 74 -10.85 -12.55 -19.89
CA GLN A 74 -9.68 -11.87 -19.35
C GLN A 74 -9.81 -10.37 -19.58
N VAL A 75 -9.49 -9.59 -18.55
CA VAL A 75 -9.40 -8.14 -18.69
C VAL A 75 -8.20 -7.81 -19.56
N ARG A 76 -8.44 -7.12 -20.66
CA ARG A 76 -7.40 -6.71 -21.61
C ARG A 76 -6.46 -5.68 -20.95
N PRO A 77 -5.24 -5.48 -21.49
CA PRO A 77 -4.32 -4.45 -20.99
C PRO A 77 -4.89 -3.02 -21.01
N ASP A 78 -5.85 -2.73 -21.91
CA ASP A 78 -6.58 -1.46 -21.96
C ASP A 78 -7.67 -1.33 -20.88
N GLY A 79 -7.85 -2.39 -20.06
CA GLY A 79 -8.84 -2.42 -18.98
C GLY A 79 -10.24 -2.81 -19.40
N MET A 80 -10.44 -3.18 -20.66
CA MET A 80 -11.74 -3.57 -21.21
C MET A 80 -11.93 -5.08 -21.19
N ILE A 81 -13.18 -5.54 -21.16
CA ILE A 81 -13.58 -6.92 -21.41
C ILE A 81 -14.46 -7.00 -22.64
N THR A 82 -14.45 -8.16 -23.27
CA THR A 82 -15.36 -8.53 -24.36
C THR A 82 -16.15 -9.74 -23.94
N THR A 83 -17.48 -9.66 -23.99
CA THR A 83 -18.39 -10.76 -23.75
C THR A 83 -19.33 -10.91 -24.96
N PRO A 84 -20.01 -12.05 -25.12
CA PRO A 84 -21.02 -12.17 -26.16
C PRO A 84 -22.04 -11.03 -26.10
N LEU A 85 -22.36 -10.44 -27.23
CA LEU A 85 -23.25 -9.28 -27.41
C LEU A 85 -22.73 -7.94 -26.86
N ILE A 86 -21.64 -7.90 -26.07
CA ILE A 86 -21.06 -6.68 -25.52
C ILE A 86 -19.57 -6.68 -25.91
N PRO A 87 -19.18 -6.00 -26.98
CA PRO A 87 -17.83 -6.08 -27.54
C PRO A 87 -16.78 -5.38 -26.69
N ASP A 88 -17.09 -4.24 -26.07
CA ASP A 88 -16.16 -3.45 -25.29
C ASP A 88 -16.85 -2.85 -24.07
N LEU A 89 -16.47 -3.32 -22.89
CA LEU A 89 -16.97 -2.80 -21.64
C LEU A 89 -15.82 -2.55 -20.66
N GLN A 90 -15.78 -1.36 -20.08
CA GLN A 90 -14.78 -1.01 -19.10
C GLN A 90 -14.94 -1.87 -17.84
N ALA A 91 -13.90 -2.66 -17.49
CA ALA A 91 -13.86 -3.52 -16.32
C ALA A 91 -12.84 -3.04 -15.30
N ALA A 92 -11.64 -2.66 -15.72
CA ALA A 92 -10.62 -2.16 -14.82
C ALA A 92 -11.06 -0.88 -14.11
N GLY A 93 -10.75 -0.79 -12.82
CA GLY A 93 -11.16 0.33 -11.97
C GLY A 93 -12.54 0.18 -11.33
N LYS A 94 -13.28 -0.88 -11.67
CA LYS A 94 -14.60 -1.18 -11.09
C LYS A 94 -14.52 -2.37 -10.13
N THR A 95 -15.46 -2.43 -9.20
CA THR A 95 -15.66 -3.65 -8.39
C THR A 95 -16.42 -4.71 -9.20
N PRO A 96 -16.33 -6.01 -8.86
CA PRO A 96 -17.09 -7.05 -9.52
C PRO A 96 -18.60 -6.79 -9.51
N ALA A 97 -19.14 -6.20 -8.45
CA ALA A 97 -20.54 -5.83 -8.36
C ALA A 97 -20.92 -4.73 -9.35
N GLN A 98 -20.11 -3.67 -9.45
CA GLN A 98 -20.33 -2.60 -10.41
C GLN A 98 -20.26 -3.11 -11.86
N LEU A 99 -19.29 -4.00 -12.14
CA LEU A 99 -19.17 -4.60 -13.47
C LEU A 99 -20.39 -5.49 -13.79
N ALA A 100 -20.89 -6.25 -12.80
CA ALA A 100 -22.09 -7.05 -12.99
C ALA A 100 -23.32 -6.18 -13.32
N ASP A 101 -23.47 -5.03 -12.66
CA ASP A 101 -24.55 -4.09 -12.97
C ASP A 101 -24.42 -3.49 -14.37
N ASP A 102 -23.20 -3.14 -14.79
CA ASP A 102 -22.96 -2.60 -16.14
C ASP A 102 -23.27 -3.65 -17.22
N ILE A 103 -22.82 -4.89 -17.04
CA ILE A 103 -23.14 -5.99 -17.94
C ILE A 103 -24.66 -6.22 -17.98
N ARG A 104 -25.33 -6.22 -16.82
CA ARG A 104 -26.76 -6.36 -16.72
C ARG A 104 -27.48 -5.29 -17.56
N LEU A 105 -27.10 -4.02 -17.38
CA LEU A 105 -27.67 -2.90 -18.15
C LEU A 105 -27.44 -3.04 -19.66
N ALA A 106 -26.25 -3.49 -20.08
CA ALA A 106 -25.95 -3.69 -21.48
C ALA A 106 -26.78 -4.84 -22.10
N LEU A 107 -27.02 -5.92 -21.32
CA LEU A 107 -27.79 -7.08 -21.77
C LEU A 107 -29.30 -6.86 -21.81
N THR A 108 -29.87 -5.85 -21.12
CA THR A 108 -31.31 -5.55 -21.16
C THR A 108 -31.82 -5.24 -22.57
N LYS A 109 -30.93 -4.91 -23.50
CA LYS A 109 -31.28 -4.70 -24.92
C LYS A 109 -31.57 -6.00 -25.66
N TYR A 110 -31.14 -7.14 -25.11
CA TYR A 110 -31.18 -8.44 -25.79
C TYR A 110 -31.93 -9.49 -24.99
N VAL A 111 -32.03 -9.34 -23.66
CA VAL A 111 -32.61 -10.30 -22.74
C VAL A 111 -33.48 -9.59 -21.72
N ASP A 112 -34.66 -10.14 -21.43
CA ASP A 112 -35.55 -9.65 -20.39
C ASP A 112 -35.01 -10.06 -19.00
N ASP A 113 -34.95 -9.10 -18.08
CA ASP A 113 -34.49 -9.25 -16.69
C ASP A 113 -33.22 -10.12 -16.52
N PRO A 114 -32.06 -9.75 -17.15
CA PRO A 114 -30.84 -10.53 -17.04
C PRO A 114 -30.27 -10.42 -15.64
N ARG A 115 -29.94 -11.57 -15.03
CA ARG A 115 -29.25 -11.63 -13.74
C ARG A 115 -27.81 -12.02 -13.96
N VAL A 116 -26.90 -11.12 -13.62
CA VAL A 116 -25.47 -11.26 -13.88
C VAL A 116 -24.70 -11.32 -12.57
N THR A 117 -23.76 -12.24 -12.50
CA THR A 117 -22.78 -12.33 -11.42
C THR A 117 -21.38 -12.37 -12.02
N VAL A 118 -20.48 -11.57 -11.49
CA VAL A 118 -19.06 -11.55 -11.89
C VAL A 118 -18.23 -12.11 -10.75
N MET A 119 -17.47 -13.17 -11.06
CA MET A 119 -16.55 -13.82 -10.14
C MET A 119 -15.13 -13.59 -10.63
N VAL A 120 -14.20 -13.27 -9.72
CA VAL A 120 -12.77 -13.17 -10.03
C VAL A 120 -12.15 -14.55 -9.81
N GLU A 121 -11.65 -15.19 -10.88
CA GLU A 121 -10.99 -16.49 -10.78
C GLU A 121 -9.50 -16.34 -10.44
N THR A 122 -8.82 -15.45 -11.15
CA THR A 122 -7.41 -15.17 -10.91
C THR A 122 -7.20 -13.67 -10.92
N PHE A 123 -6.66 -13.15 -9.85
CA PHE A 123 -6.34 -11.73 -9.75
C PHE A 123 -4.84 -11.53 -9.90
N GLN A 124 -4.43 -10.77 -10.88
CA GLN A 124 -3.06 -10.26 -11.02
C GLN A 124 -2.91 -8.99 -10.19
N GLY A 125 -3.99 -8.28 -9.97
CA GLY A 125 -4.02 -6.97 -9.33
C GLY A 125 -3.39 -5.88 -10.21
N SER A 126 -3.79 -4.65 -10.02
CA SER A 126 -3.06 -3.53 -10.60
C SER A 126 -1.69 -3.39 -9.92
N PHE A 127 -0.70 -2.81 -10.58
CA PHE A 127 0.61 -2.53 -9.97
C PHE A 127 0.49 -1.72 -8.67
N SER A 128 -0.56 -0.92 -8.53
CA SER A 128 -0.87 -0.18 -7.32
C SER A 128 -1.41 -1.05 -6.16
N GLN A 129 -1.74 -2.31 -6.44
CA GLN A 129 -2.22 -3.29 -5.45
C GLN A 129 -1.23 -4.45 -5.23
N GLN A 130 0.00 -4.31 -5.72
CA GLN A 130 1.05 -5.28 -5.53
C GLN A 130 2.11 -4.76 -4.56
N ILE A 131 2.68 -5.67 -3.78
CA ILE A 131 3.92 -5.44 -3.02
C ILE A 131 5.08 -5.91 -3.89
N ARG A 132 6.05 -5.04 -4.12
CA ARG A 132 7.23 -5.39 -4.91
C ARG A 132 8.43 -5.58 -4.00
N VAL A 133 9.06 -6.75 -4.08
CA VAL A 133 10.27 -7.06 -3.33
C VAL A 133 11.42 -7.21 -4.32
N VAL A 134 12.41 -6.35 -4.20
CA VAL A 134 13.55 -6.28 -5.11
C VAL A 134 14.88 -6.28 -4.35
N GLY A 135 15.94 -6.73 -5.01
CA GLY A 135 17.30 -6.79 -4.47
C GLY A 135 17.67 -8.16 -3.94
N ALA A 136 18.43 -8.21 -2.86
CA ALA A 136 19.06 -9.42 -2.31
C ALA A 136 18.05 -10.34 -1.57
N THR A 137 17.14 -10.93 -2.32
CA THR A 137 16.23 -12.00 -1.87
C THR A 137 16.46 -13.24 -2.70
N GLU A 138 16.02 -14.42 -2.22
CA GLU A 138 16.12 -15.65 -2.99
C GLU A 138 15.34 -15.59 -4.32
N LYS A 139 14.14 -14.97 -4.29
CA LYS A 139 13.26 -14.83 -5.46
C LYS A 139 12.61 -13.46 -5.48
N PRO A 140 13.26 -12.43 -6.08
CA PRO A 140 12.62 -11.14 -6.27
C PRO A 140 11.30 -11.29 -7.01
N ALA A 141 10.22 -10.72 -6.47
CA ALA A 141 8.89 -10.89 -7.03
C ALA A 141 7.96 -9.71 -6.73
N SER A 142 6.93 -9.58 -7.56
CA SER A 142 5.75 -8.78 -7.25
C SER A 142 4.68 -9.69 -6.67
N LEU A 143 4.19 -9.36 -5.48
CA LEU A 143 3.22 -10.14 -4.73
C LEU A 143 1.88 -9.41 -4.72
N PRO A 144 0.76 -10.08 -4.99
CA PRO A 144 -0.55 -9.46 -4.80
C PRO A 144 -0.75 -9.13 -3.32
N TYR A 145 -1.17 -7.90 -3.03
CA TYR A 145 -1.46 -7.49 -1.66
C TYR A 145 -2.67 -8.27 -1.11
N ARG A 146 -2.55 -8.73 0.12
CA ARG A 146 -3.65 -9.34 0.87
C ARG A 146 -3.95 -8.49 2.09
N ALA A 147 -5.21 -8.42 2.49
CA ALA A 147 -5.60 -7.68 3.69
C ALA A 147 -4.76 -8.10 4.91
N ASN A 148 -4.26 -7.13 5.65
CA ASN A 148 -3.39 -7.32 6.81
C ASN A 148 -2.03 -7.97 6.53
N MET A 149 -1.56 -7.94 5.27
CA MET A 149 -0.24 -8.46 4.91
C MET A 149 0.87 -7.75 5.66
N THR A 150 1.81 -8.53 6.18
CA THR A 150 2.96 -8.02 6.94
C THR A 150 4.27 -8.23 6.19
N LEU A 151 5.33 -7.59 6.68
CA LEU A 151 6.69 -7.79 6.16
C LEU A 151 7.12 -9.26 6.22
N LEU A 152 6.74 -9.97 7.27
CA LEU A 152 7.05 -11.41 7.41
C LEU A 152 6.39 -12.24 6.30
N ASP A 153 5.12 -11.96 5.98
CA ASP A 153 4.40 -12.66 4.92
C ASP A 153 5.05 -12.44 3.55
N ALA A 154 5.46 -11.21 3.27
CA ALA A 154 6.17 -10.88 2.05
C ALA A 154 7.52 -11.62 1.96
N MET A 155 8.28 -11.66 3.05
CA MET A 155 9.57 -12.36 3.10
C MET A 155 9.42 -13.87 2.93
N ILE A 156 8.38 -14.48 3.49
CA ILE A 156 8.06 -15.91 3.29
C ILE A 156 7.77 -16.17 1.81
N ALA A 157 6.99 -15.31 1.18
CA ALA A 157 6.60 -15.48 -0.22
C ALA A 157 7.79 -15.39 -1.20
N VAL A 158 8.81 -14.57 -0.90
CA VAL A 158 10.02 -14.42 -1.73
C VAL A 158 11.17 -15.36 -1.33
N GLY A 159 10.94 -16.28 -0.37
CA GLY A 159 11.94 -17.28 0.07
C GLY A 159 12.97 -16.75 1.06
N GLY A 160 12.77 -15.52 1.60
CA GLY A 160 13.68 -14.93 2.58
C GLY A 160 14.77 -14.04 1.99
N LEU A 161 15.83 -13.86 2.76
CA LEU A 161 17.01 -13.09 2.37
C LEU A 161 18.02 -14.00 1.69
N SER A 162 18.65 -13.52 0.62
CA SER A 162 19.80 -14.19 0.02
C SER A 162 21.01 -14.18 0.98
N GLU A 163 22.02 -14.99 0.69
CA GLU A 163 23.22 -15.13 1.51
C GLU A 163 23.94 -13.78 1.75
N TYR A 164 23.98 -12.96 0.72
CA TYR A 164 24.67 -11.67 0.74
C TYR A 164 23.77 -10.48 1.07
N ALA A 165 22.57 -10.71 1.58
CA ALA A 165 21.61 -9.64 1.84
C ALA A 165 21.95 -8.81 3.09
N ALA A 166 21.96 -7.51 2.93
CA ALA A 166 22.03 -6.57 4.05
C ALA A 166 20.62 -6.26 4.61
N GLY A 167 19.95 -7.26 5.18
CA GLY A 167 18.54 -7.16 5.57
C GLY A 167 18.21 -6.09 6.61
N ASP A 168 19.18 -5.64 7.43
CA ASP A 168 18.96 -4.54 8.37
C ASP A 168 19.20 -3.14 7.75
N ARG A 169 19.62 -3.08 6.48
CA ARG A 169 19.69 -1.87 5.66
C ARG A 169 18.59 -1.80 4.59
N ALA A 170 17.65 -2.72 4.66
CA ALA A 170 16.51 -2.73 3.76
C ALA A 170 15.62 -1.49 3.99
N ARG A 171 14.96 -1.06 2.93
CA ARG A 171 14.07 0.10 2.93
C ARG A 171 12.72 -0.27 2.34
N LEU A 172 11.68 0.34 2.87
CA LEU A 172 10.35 0.31 2.32
C LEU A 172 10.04 1.70 1.76
N ILE A 173 9.64 1.75 0.51
CA ILE A 173 9.17 2.96 -0.15
C ILE A 173 7.66 2.86 -0.25
N ARG A 174 6.97 3.79 0.39
CA ARG A 174 5.52 3.93 0.35
C ARG A 174 5.14 5.18 -0.42
N HIS A 175 4.24 5.02 -1.36
CA HIS A 175 3.70 6.12 -2.14
C HIS A 175 2.32 6.51 -1.60
N ASP A 176 2.20 7.74 -1.12
CA ASP A 176 0.92 8.29 -0.70
C ASP A 176 0.11 8.71 -1.94
N LYS A 177 -0.99 8.02 -2.18
CA LYS A 177 -1.89 8.27 -3.32
C LYS A 177 -2.56 9.64 -3.26
N ALA A 178 -2.75 10.21 -2.06
CA ALA A 178 -3.43 11.48 -1.89
C ALA A 178 -2.52 12.68 -2.17
N THR A 179 -1.26 12.60 -1.74
CA THR A 179 -0.30 13.71 -1.86
C THR A 179 0.69 13.53 -3.02
N GLY A 180 0.77 12.32 -3.59
CA GLY A 180 1.77 11.97 -4.59
C GLY A 180 3.20 11.87 -4.04
N SER A 181 3.39 12.00 -2.72
CA SER A 181 4.69 11.96 -2.08
C SER A 181 5.16 10.53 -1.84
N GLN A 182 6.49 10.34 -1.85
CA GLN A 182 7.11 9.08 -1.46
C GLN A 182 7.76 9.23 -0.09
N THR A 183 7.51 8.25 0.77
CA THR A 183 8.14 8.18 2.10
C THR A 183 8.97 6.91 2.20
N GLU A 184 10.21 7.05 2.63
CA GLU A 184 11.10 5.93 2.89
C GLU A 184 11.07 5.55 4.37
N TYR A 185 11.02 4.25 4.65
CA TYR A 185 11.06 3.68 5.99
C TYR A 185 12.20 2.66 6.09
N ASP A 186 12.93 2.69 7.19
CA ASP A 186 13.98 1.70 7.46
C ASP A 186 13.38 0.40 7.97
N LEU A 187 13.75 -0.71 7.34
CA LEU A 187 13.35 -2.06 7.73
C LEU A 187 14.50 -2.80 8.40
N LYS A 188 14.17 -3.71 9.32
CA LYS A 188 15.12 -4.56 10.05
C LYS A 188 14.83 -6.04 9.79
N ILE A 189 14.89 -6.44 8.52
CA ILE A 189 14.51 -7.78 8.06
C ILE A 189 15.38 -8.86 8.69
N ALA A 190 16.69 -8.64 8.78
CA ALA A 190 17.58 -9.63 9.39
C ALA A 190 17.28 -9.83 10.88
N ARG A 191 16.89 -8.80 11.62
CA ARG A 191 16.42 -8.94 13.01
C ARG A 191 15.13 -9.73 13.08
N LEU A 192 14.18 -9.46 12.20
CA LEU A 192 12.91 -10.20 12.15
C LEU A 192 13.15 -11.69 11.90
N LEU A 193 13.90 -12.04 10.85
CA LEU A 193 14.06 -13.42 10.41
C LEU A 193 15.07 -14.23 11.22
N LYS A 194 16.21 -13.61 11.58
CA LYS A 194 17.30 -14.34 12.28
C LYS A 194 17.22 -14.27 13.80
N LYS A 195 16.65 -13.19 14.35
CA LYS A 195 16.55 -12.98 15.80
C LYS A 195 15.14 -13.10 16.36
N GLY A 196 14.14 -13.27 15.51
CA GLY A 196 12.73 -13.32 15.91
C GLY A 196 12.21 -12.02 16.52
N ASP A 197 12.80 -10.87 16.15
CA ASP A 197 12.37 -9.57 16.67
C ASP A 197 11.03 -9.18 16.04
N THR A 198 9.95 -9.50 16.73
CA THR A 198 8.58 -9.23 16.30
C THR A 198 8.28 -7.74 16.14
N LYS A 199 9.03 -6.86 16.83
CA LYS A 199 8.87 -5.41 16.70
C LYS A 199 9.37 -4.89 15.34
N ALA A 200 10.18 -5.68 14.65
CA ALA A 200 10.63 -5.38 13.28
C ALA A 200 9.61 -5.79 12.22
N ASN A 201 8.56 -6.55 12.57
CA ASN A 201 7.48 -6.87 11.66
C ASN A 201 6.55 -5.65 11.52
N VAL A 202 6.35 -5.18 10.32
CA VAL A 202 5.52 -4.02 10.03
C VAL A 202 4.39 -4.40 9.07
N ARG A 203 3.27 -3.67 9.12
CA ARG A 203 2.16 -3.84 8.19
C ARG A 203 2.52 -3.20 6.86
N LEU A 204 2.26 -3.91 5.78
CA LEU A 204 2.42 -3.43 4.42
C LEU A 204 1.12 -2.82 3.90
N GLU A 205 1.24 -1.92 2.94
CA GLU A 205 0.13 -1.30 2.22
C GLU A 205 0.23 -1.57 0.72
N PRO A 206 -0.91 -1.54 0.00
CA PRO A 206 -0.91 -1.75 -1.44
C PRO A 206 -0.01 -0.73 -2.16
N GLY A 207 0.89 -1.23 -3.00
CA GLY A 207 1.84 -0.41 -3.73
C GLY A 207 3.21 -0.25 -3.08
N ASP A 208 3.42 -0.78 -1.87
CA ASP A 208 4.72 -0.72 -1.20
C ASP A 208 5.83 -1.40 -2.03
N VAL A 209 7.01 -0.81 -1.99
CA VAL A 209 8.22 -1.36 -2.61
C VAL A 209 9.26 -1.62 -1.54
N ILE A 210 9.70 -2.86 -1.39
CA ILE A 210 10.75 -3.27 -0.47
C ILE A 210 12.04 -3.43 -1.25
N ILE A 211 13.07 -2.69 -0.87
CA ILE A 211 14.40 -2.74 -1.47
C ILE A 211 15.38 -3.32 -0.47
N ILE A 212 16.02 -4.41 -0.83
CA ILE A 212 17.00 -5.10 0.02
C ILE A 212 18.37 -5.01 -0.65
N PRO A 213 19.27 -4.17 -0.13
CA PRO A 213 20.62 -4.05 -0.70
C PRO A 213 21.48 -5.27 -0.38
N GLU A 214 22.50 -5.48 -1.18
CA GLU A 214 23.55 -6.44 -0.89
C GLU A 214 24.49 -5.92 0.21
N SER A 215 25.09 -6.84 0.93
CA SER A 215 26.17 -6.55 1.87
C SER A 215 27.45 -6.31 1.07
N MET A 216 27.98 -5.11 1.14
CA MET A 216 29.34 -4.89 0.71
C MET A 216 30.26 -5.24 1.90
N PHE A 217 30.64 -6.52 1.99
CA PHE A 217 31.60 -7.15 2.94
C PHE A 217 31.32 -6.90 4.43
#